data_b05d89243201d8ec842ff2a750447816
#
_entry.id   b05d89243201d8ec842ff2a750447816
#
_cell.length_a   1.000
_cell.length_b   1.000
_cell.length_c   1.000
_cell.angle_alpha   90.00
_cell.angle_beta   90.00
_cell.angle_gamma   90.00
#
_symmetry.space_group_name_H-M   'P 1'
#
loop_
_entity.id
_entity.type
_entity.pdbx_description
1 polymer ?
#
loop_
_entity_poly.entity_id
_entity_poly.type
_entity_poly.pdbx_seq_one_letter_code
_entity_poly.pdbx_strand_id
1 'polypeptide(L)'
;MKFETFKAGQWKKRYQYKSFEPVPVNHEWTWEDPTINTLLEQATRALGELNAFSLIVPDVDLFIEMHVLKEAQTSSKIEGTQTGIDEALMPEEQIRPEKRDDWREVHNYIEAVNTAIAKLQTLPLSNRLLKQTHAILMQGVRGEHKQPGEFRTSQNWIGGSNLSDATFIPPHHDGVAELMGDLEKFWHNEEIAVPHLVRAAISHYQFETIHPFLDGNGRIGRLLIPLYLVSHGLLAKPSLYLSDFFERNRASYYDALMQVRVSSDLIHWVRFF
;
A
#
# COMPACT_ATOMS: atom_id res chain seq x y z
N MET A 1 16.75 -7.58 13.70
CA MET A 1 17.40 -7.79 12.38
C MET A 1 18.06 -6.50 11.96
N LYS A 2 19.29 -6.53 11.44
CA LYS A 2 19.99 -5.32 10.97
C LYS A 2 19.68 -5.08 9.48
N PHE A 3 19.47 -3.82 9.08
CA PHE A 3 19.25 -3.48 7.66
C PHE A 3 20.42 -3.88 6.76
N GLU A 4 21.66 -3.70 7.25
CA GLU A 4 22.89 -4.00 6.52
C GLU A 4 23.10 -5.48 6.23
N THR A 5 22.49 -6.35 7.02
CA THR A 5 22.61 -7.82 6.90
C THR A 5 21.29 -8.49 6.52
N PHE A 6 20.26 -7.71 6.29
CA PHE A 6 18.95 -8.21 5.88
C PHE A 6 19.04 -9.03 4.59
N LYS A 7 18.29 -10.10 4.55
CA LYS A 7 18.06 -10.89 3.34
C LYS A 7 16.57 -10.90 3.07
N ALA A 8 16.17 -10.23 2.00
CA ALA A 8 14.76 -10.00 1.68
C ALA A 8 13.98 -11.30 1.43
N GLY A 9 14.65 -12.32 0.96
CA GLY A 9 14.04 -13.61 0.64
C GLY A 9 14.91 -14.43 -0.28
N GLN A 10 14.31 -15.42 -0.91
CA GLN A 10 14.97 -16.30 -1.86
C GLN A 10 14.09 -16.64 -3.05
N TRP A 11 14.69 -16.81 -4.22
CA TRP A 11 14.01 -17.30 -5.40
C TRP A 11 13.86 -18.82 -5.34
N LYS A 12 12.63 -19.31 -5.29
CA LYS A 12 12.31 -20.73 -5.25
C LYS A 12 11.87 -21.22 -6.63
N LYS A 13 12.55 -22.24 -7.14
CA LYS A 13 12.21 -22.86 -8.42
C LYS A 13 10.86 -23.59 -8.29
N ARG A 14 9.95 -23.32 -9.22
CA ARG A 14 8.69 -24.01 -9.45
C ARG A 14 8.77 -24.79 -10.77
N TYR A 15 7.68 -25.43 -11.16
CA TYR A 15 7.68 -26.23 -12.38
C TYR A 15 8.05 -25.41 -13.65
N GLN A 16 7.43 -24.26 -13.83
CA GLN A 16 7.62 -23.41 -15.05
C GLN A 16 8.17 -22.01 -14.75
N TYR A 17 8.35 -21.61 -13.50
CA TYR A 17 8.78 -20.28 -13.10
C TYR A 17 9.60 -20.31 -11.80
N LYS A 18 10.07 -19.14 -11.37
CA LYS A 18 10.65 -18.95 -10.03
C LYS A 18 9.80 -17.93 -9.29
N SER A 19 9.29 -18.29 -8.11
CA SER A 19 8.63 -17.34 -7.21
C SER A 19 9.62 -16.79 -6.19
N PHE A 20 9.43 -15.55 -5.76
CA PHE A 20 10.18 -14.96 -4.68
C PHE A 20 9.51 -15.28 -3.35
N GLU A 21 10.22 -15.92 -2.44
CA GLU A 21 9.72 -16.23 -1.10
C GLU A 21 10.35 -15.24 -0.10
N PRO A 22 9.61 -14.18 0.31
CA PRO A 22 10.13 -13.20 1.24
C PRO A 22 10.28 -13.78 2.64
N VAL A 23 11.19 -13.22 3.42
CA VAL A 23 11.28 -13.56 4.85
C VAL A 23 10.19 -12.83 5.64
N PRO A 24 9.77 -13.36 6.81
CA PRO A 24 8.93 -12.65 7.75
C PRO A 24 9.56 -11.34 8.21
N VAL A 25 8.73 -10.33 8.52
CA VAL A 25 9.21 -8.99 8.93
C VAL A 25 8.93 -8.65 10.39
N ASN A 26 8.20 -9.49 11.12
CA ASN A 26 7.88 -9.28 12.52
C ASN A 26 9.09 -9.52 13.43
N HIS A 27 10.07 -8.62 13.34
CA HIS A 27 11.31 -8.59 14.10
C HIS A 27 11.61 -7.20 14.61
N GLU A 28 12.46 -7.10 15.61
CA GLU A 28 13.16 -5.85 15.92
C GLU A 28 14.09 -5.48 14.75
N TRP A 29 14.08 -4.20 14.36
CA TRP A 29 14.89 -3.68 13.28
C TRP A 29 15.86 -2.63 13.79
N THR A 30 17.11 -2.75 13.36
CA THR A 30 18.19 -1.81 13.68
C THR A 30 18.96 -1.44 12.42
N TRP A 31 19.62 -0.29 12.44
CA TRP A 31 20.44 0.21 11.34
C TRP A 31 21.62 1.02 11.87
N GLU A 32 22.69 1.08 11.09
CA GLU A 32 23.89 1.85 11.40
C GLU A 32 23.96 3.16 10.57
N ASP A 33 23.14 3.29 9.53
CA ASP A 33 23.10 4.45 8.66
C ASP A 33 22.54 5.70 9.36
N PRO A 34 23.36 6.73 9.62
CA PRO A 34 22.91 7.94 10.32
C PRO A 34 21.90 8.77 9.50
N THR A 35 21.89 8.61 8.17
CA THR A 35 20.96 9.34 7.29
C THR A 35 19.51 8.96 7.58
N ILE A 36 19.25 7.71 7.92
CA ILE A 36 17.89 7.25 8.30
C ILE A 36 17.40 8.01 9.54
N ASN A 37 18.26 8.23 10.55
CA ASN A 37 17.88 8.96 11.75
C ASN A 37 17.50 10.42 11.43
N THR A 38 18.27 11.08 10.57
CA THR A 38 17.99 12.46 10.14
C THR A 38 16.68 12.55 9.34
N LEU A 39 16.47 11.63 8.40
CA LEU A 39 15.23 11.57 7.61
C LEU A 39 14.03 11.26 8.49
N LEU A 40 14.17 10.34 9.44
CA LEU A 40 13.10 9.96 10.38
C LEU A 40 12.69 11.14 11.27
N GLU A 41 13.65 11.91 11.78
CA GLU A 41 13.39 13.15 12.54
C GLU A 41 12.61 14.16 11.69
N GLN A 42 13.06 14.42 10.47
CA GLN A 42 12.40 15.36 9.54
C GLN A 42 10.98 14.90 9.18
N ALA A 43 10.81 13.63 8.84
CA ALA A 43 9.51 13.05 8.47
C ALA A 43 8.54 13.05 9.67
N THR A 44 9.02 12.70 10.88
CA THR A 44 8.20 12.73 12.09
C THR A 44 7.72 14.14 12.42
N ARG A 45 8.60 15.14 12.29
CA ARG A 45 8.25 16.54 12.47
C ARG A 45 7.20 16.99 11.45
N ALA A 46 7.43 16.72 10.16
CA ALA A 46 6.50 17.10 9.09
C ALA A 46 5.13 16.42 9.25
N LEU A 47 5.11 15.15 9.69
CA LEU A 47 3.87 14.43 9.98
C LEU A 47 3.11 15.07 11.15
N GLY A 48 3.80 15.47 12.22
CA GLY A 48 3.22 16.17 13.36
C GLY A 48 2.65 17.54 12.97
N GLU A 49 3.38 18.32 12.14
CA GLU A 49 2.91 19.60 11.59
C GLU A 49 1.66 19.41 10.73
N LEU A 50 1.64 18.42 9.84
CA LEU A 50 0.48 18.07 9.01
C LEU A 50 -0.72 17.67 9.86
N ASN A 51 -0.51 16.81 10.86
CA ASN A 51 -1.58 16.39 11.77
C ASN A 51 -2.19 17.60 12.53
N ALA A 52 -1.36 18.46 13.09
CA ALA A 52 -1.82 19.67 13.77
C ALA A 52 -2.58 20.61 12.80
N PHE A 53 -2.05 20.82 11.60
CA PHE A 53 -2.71 21.63 10.57
C PHE A 53 -4.07 21.07 10.19
N SER A 54 -4.18 19.75 9.98
CA SER A 54 -5.44 19.10 9.59
C SER A 54 -6.57 19.26 10.62
N LEU A 55 -6.26 19.64 11.87
CA LEU A 55 -7.24 19.84 12.92
C LEU A 55 -7.74 21.29 13.05
N ILE A 56 -7.02 22.26 12.44
CA ILE A 56 -7.30 23.70 12.58
C ILE A 56 -7.73 24.37 11.28
N VAL A 57 -7.78 23.66 10.15
CA VAL A 57 -8.30 24.24 8.89
C VAL A 57 -9.78 24.59 9.05
N PRO A 58 -10.27 25.66 8.41
CA PRO A 58 -11.64 26.14 8.61
C PRO A 58 -12.73 25.12 8.30
N ASP A 59 -12.49 24.25 7.30
CA ASP A 59 -13.38 23.15 6.93
C ASP A 59 -12.56 21.86 6.81
N VAL A 60 -12.45 21.17 7.94
CA VAL A 60 -11.65 19.94 8.04
C VAL A 60 -12.23 18.82 7.16
N ASP A 61 -13.56 18.71 7.10
CA ASP A 61 -14.20 17.62 6.37
C ASP A 61 -14.02 17.79 4.87
N LEU A 62 -14.22 19.00 4.34
CA LEU A 62 -13.93 19.32 2.93
C LEU A 62 -12.44 19.11 2.61
N PHE A 63 -11.54 19.54 3.51
CA PHE A 63 -10.10 19.34 3.33
C PHE A 63 -9.76 17.84 3.18
N ILE A 64 -10.30 16.99 4.05
CA ILE A 64 -10.09 15.54 3.97
C ILE A 64 -10.71 14.94 2.70
N GLU A 65 -11.95 15.33 2.37
CA GLU A 65 -12.65 14.85 1.18
C GLU A 65 -11.85 15.11 -0.10
N MET A 66 -11.30 16.31 -0.26
CA MET A 66 -10.47 16.67 -1.42
C MET A 66 -9.15 15.91 -1.45
N HIS A 67 -8.56 15.61 -0.30
CA HIS A 67 -7.35 14.77 -0.22
C HIS A 67 -7.64 13.31 -0.58
N VAL A 68 -8.76 12.76 -0.10
CA VAL A 68 -9.21 11.40 -0.46
C VAL A 68 -9.48 11.31 -1.96
N LEU A 69 -10.18 12.30 -2.54
CA LEU A 69 -10.44 12.35 -3.99
C LEU A 69 -9.15 12.37 -4.80
N LYS A 70 -8.20 13.25 -4.42
CA LYS A 70 -6.89 13.33 -5.11
C LYS A 70 -6.11 12.03 -4.99
N GLU A 71 -6.09 11.42 -3.82
CA GLU A 71 -5.45 10.11 -3.60
C GLU A 71 -6.10 9.03 -4.47
N ALA A 72 -7.43 8.93 -4.47
CA ALA A 72 -8.16 7.94 -5.24
C ALA A 72 -7.85 8.05 -6.73
N GLN A 73 -7.88 9.27 -7.26
CA GLN A 73 -7.54 9.55 -8.66
C GLN A 73 -6.08 9.19 -8.96
N THR A 74 -5.14 9.64 -8.13
CA THR A 74 -3.70 9.44 -8.39
C THR A 74 -3.29 7.99 -8.19
N SER A 75 -3.79 7.33 -7.13
CA SER A 75 -3.52 5.91 -6.88
C SER A 75 -4.05 5.01 -8.00
N SER A 76 -5.25 5.30 -8.50
CA SER A 76 -5.83 4.58 -9.65
C SER A 76 -5.07 4.86 -10.94
N LYS A 77 -4.57 6.10 -11.14
CA LYS A 77 -3.73 6.47 -12.29
C LYS A 77 -2.42 5.69 -12.35
N ILE A 78 -1.79 5.40 -11.21
CA ILE A 78 -0.59 4.53 -11.15
C ILE A 78 -0.91 3.16 -11.77
N GLU A 79 -2.12 2.64 -11.58
CA GLU A 79 -2.57 1.35 -12.13
C GLU A 79 -3.13 1.45 -13.56
N GLY A 80 -3.12 2.64 -14.16
CA GLY A 80 -3.48 2.86 -15.57
C GLY A 80 -4.86 3.46 -15.82
N THR A 81 -5.62 3.80 -14.78
CA THR A 81 -6.89 4.52 -14.88
C THR A 81 -6.67 5.93 -15.41
N GLN A 82 -7.54 6.42 -16.29
CA GLN A 82 -7.36 7.71 -16.98
C GLN A 82 -8.36 8.80 -16.56
N THR A 83 -9.10 8.60 -15.48
CA THR A 83 -10.04 9.59 -14.95
C THR A 83 -9.29 10.82 -14.42
N GLY A 84 -9.62 12.00 -14.93
CA GLY A 84 -9.14 13.27 -14.40
C GLY A 84 -9.89 13.69 -13.13
N ILE A 85 -9.32 14.65 -12.37
CA ILE A 85 -9.95 15.15 -11.15
C ILE A 85 -11.32 15.80 -11.47
N ASP A 86 -11.40 16.55 -12.58
CA ASP A 86 -12.65 17.19 -13.01
C ASP A 86 -13.73 16.15 -13.34
N GLU A 87 -13.34 15.04 -14.01
CA GLU A 87 -14.26 13.94 -14.32
C GLU A 87 -14.69 13.21 -13.03
N ALA A 88 -13.78 13.04 -12.06
CA ALA A 88 -14.10 12.39 -10.80
C ALA A 88 -15.10 13.21 -9.92
N LEU A 89 -15.23 14.51 -10.16
CA LEU A 89 -16.22 15.37 -9.50
C LEU A 89 -17.59 15.39 -10.21
N MET A 90 -17.67 14.83 -11.42
CA MET A 90 -18.93 14.78 -12.17
C MET A 90 -19.79 13.58 -11.75
N PRO A 91 -21.14 13.69 -11.84
CA PRO A 91 -22.03 12.53 -11.73
C PRO A 91 -21.75 11.50 -12.84
N GLU A 92 -21.94 10.21 -12.53
CA GLU A 92 -21.67 9.11 -13.48
C GLU A 92 -22.44 9.27 -14.80
N GLU A 93 -23.66 9.82 -14.77
CA GLU A 93 -24.51 10.02 -15.94
C GLU A 93 -23.89 10.99 -16.96
N GLN A 94 -23.03 11.90 -16.51
CA GLN A 94 -22.32 12.86 -17.37
C GLN A 94 -21.00 12.32 -17.90
N ILE A 95 -20.56 11.16 -17.42
CA ILE A 95 -19.33 10.50 -17.86
C ILE A 95 -19.63 9.68 -19.12
N ARG A 96 -18.75 9.80 -20.11
CA ARG A 96 -18.83 9.03 -21.35
C ARG A 96 -18.82 7.53 -21.02
N PRO A 97 -19.64 6.72 -21.71
CA PRO A 97 -19.76 5.27 -21.40
C PRO A 97 -18.43 4.54 -21.34
N GLU A 98 -17.50 4.86 -22.25
CA GLU A 98 -16.17 4.23 -22.32
C GLU A 98 -15.23 4.59 -21.16
N LYS A 99 -15.56 5.61 -20.36
CA LYS A 99 -14.77 6.07 -19.19
C LYS A 99 -15.43 5.71 -17.85
N ARG A 100 -16.63 5.15 -17.86
CA ARG A 100 -17.38 4.87 -16.61
C ARG A 100 -16.68 3.87 -15.71
N ASP A 101 -16.03 2.88 -16.28
CA ASP A 101 -15.29 1.90 -15.46
C ASP A 101 -14.12 2.56 -14.73
N ASP A 102 -13.38 3.43 -15.40
CA ASP A 102 -12.29 4.20 -14.77
C ASP A 102 -12.84 5.16 -13.69
N TRP A 103 -13.98 5.81 -13.95
CA TRP A 103 -14.66 6.66 -12.99
C TRP A 103 -15.11 5.87 -11.74
N ARG A 104 -15.71 4.69 -11.93
CA ARG A 104 -16.13 3.79 -10.85
C ARG A 104 -14.93 3.30 -10.04
N GLU A 105 -13.80 3.00 -10.65
CA GLU A 105 -12.57 2.62 -9.93
C GLU A 105 -12.12 3.71 -8.96
N VAL A 106 -12.20 4.99 -9.34
CA VAL A 106 -11.88 6.12 -8.45
C VAL A 106 -12.90 6.23 -7.32
N HIS A 107 -14.20 6.10 -7.60
CA HIS A 107 -15.25 6.20 -6.59
C HIS A 107 -15.26 5.02 -5.61
N ASN A 108 -15.00 3.81 -6.10
CA ASN A 108 -14.80 2.64 -5.24
C ASN A 108 -13.60 2.84 -4.30
N TYR A 109 -12.53 3.49 -4.77
CA TYR A 109 -11.41 3.80 -3.91
C TYR A 109 -11.81 4.78 -2.79
N ILE A 110 -12.55 5.84 -3.11
CA ILE A 110 -13.07 6.80 -2.12
C ILE A 110 -13.94 6.09 -1.09
N GLU A 111 -14.87 5.25 -1.53
CA GLU A 111 -15.74 4.47 -0.64
C GLU A 111 -14.94 3.50 0.23
N ALA A 112 -13.94 2.83 -0.35
CA ALA A 112 -13.06 1.91 0.35
C ALA A 112 -12.26 2.61 1.46
N VAL A 113 -11.67 3.79 1.16
CA VAL A 113 -10.96 4.62 2.15
C VAL A 113 -11.90 5.02 3.29
N ASN A 114 -13.03 5.66 2.97
CA ASN A 114 -13.95 6.19 3.96
C ASN A 114 -14.50 5.07 4.86
N THR A 115 -14.88 3.94 4.26
CA THR A 115 -15.36 2.78 5.01
C THR A 115 -14.26 2.19 5.90
N ALA A 116 -13.02 2.06 5.41
CA ALA A 116 -11.91 1.53 6.19
C ALA A 116 -11.57 2.42 7.38
N ILE A 117 -11.50 3.75 7.17
CA ILE A 117 -11.26 4.71 8.25
C ILE A 117 -12.38 4.67 9.31
N ALA A 118 -13.64 4.62 8.88
CA ALA A 118 -14.76 4.50 9.82
C ALA A 118 -14.67 3.19 10.63
N LYS A 119 -14.31 2.08 9.99
CA LYS A 119 -14.17 0.78 10.67
C LYS A 119 -13.01 0.72 11.65
N LEU A 120 -11.93 1.52 11.48
CA LEU A 120 -10.84 1.60 12.45
C LEU A 120 -11.30 2.05 13.85
N GLN A 121 -12.48 2.64 13.99
CA GLN A 121 -13.08 2.97 15.31
C GLN A 121 -13.50 1.73 16.10
N THR A 122 -13.74 0.61 15.45
CA THR A 122 -14.29 -0.62 16.05
C THR A 122 -13.51 -1.88 15.71
N LEU A 123 -12.66 -1.83 14.71
CA LEU A 123 -11.85 -2.95 14.23
C LEU A 123 -10.39 -2.51 14.11
N PRO A 124 -9.42 -3.22 14.68
CA PRO A 124 -8.01 -2.88 14.50
C PRO A 124 -7.60 -3.03 13.03
N LEU A 125 -6.52 -2.36 12.63
CA LEU A 125 -5.86 -2.63 11.36
C LEU A 125 -5.54 -4.12 11.28
N SER A 126 -6.09 -4.81 10.29
CA SER A 126 -6.01 -6.28 10.21
C SER A 126 -6.22 -6.77 8.78
N ASN A 127 -5.82 -8.00 8.52
CA ASN A 127 -6.11 -8.69 7.26
C ASN A 127 -7.60 -8.74 6.95
N ARG A 128 -8.44 -8.84 7.99
CA ARG A 128 -9.90 -8.77 7.85
C ARG A 128 -10.33 -7.40 7.31
N LEU A 129 -9.79 -6.31 7.86
CA LEU A 129 -10.09 -4.97 7.37
C LEU A 129 -9.63 -4.78 5.94
N LEU A 130 -8.39 -5.20 5.60
CA LEU A 130 -7.88 -5.11 4.23
C LEU A 130 -8.70 -5.90 3.23
N LYS A 131 -9.16 -7.11 3.57
CA LYS A 131 -10.05 -7.90 2.73
C LYS A 131 -11.38 -7.21 2.49
N GLN A 132 -12.00 -6.64 3.52
CA GLN A 132 -13.25 -5.88 3.38
C GLN A 132 -13.06 -4.62 2.52
N THR A 133 -11.95 -3.91 2.71
CA THR A 133 -11.59 -2.74 1.90
C THR A 133 -11.37 -3.11 0.44
N HIS A 134 -10.69 -4.23 0.19
CA HIS A 134 -10.47 -4.76 -1.16
C HIS A 134 -11.79 -5.17 -1.84
N ALA A 135 -12.73 -5.76 -1.11
CA ALA A 135 -14.04 -6.11 -1.66
C ALA A 135 -14.80 -4.89 -2.20
N ILE A 136 -14.76 -3.78 -1.46
CA ILE A 136 -15.36 -2.50 -1.91
C ILE A 136 -14.61 -1.95 -3.12
N LEU A 137 -13.26 -1.92 -3.05
CA LEU A 137 -12.41 -1.40 -4.12
C LEU A 137 -12.67 -2.08 -5.48
N MET A 138 -12.99 -3.37 -5.49
CA MET A 138 -13.11 -4.19 -6.69
C MET A 138 -14.56 -4.38 -7.15
N GLN A 139 -15.54 -3.73 -6.52
CA GLN A 139 -16.95 -3.93 -6.80
C GLN A 139 -17.35 -3.32 -8.16
N GLY A 140 -17.92 -4.13 -9.06
CA GLY A 140 -18.50 -3.66 -10.32
C GLY A 140 -17.53 -3.02 -11.31
N VAL A 141 -16.22 -3.28 -11.17
CA VAL A 141 -15.16 -2.76 -12.05
C VAL A 141 -14.33 -3.88 -12.67
N ARG A 142 -13.37 -3.53 -13.52
CA ARG A 142 -12.41 -4.50 -14.06
C ARG A 142 -11.79 -5.32 -12.94
N GLY A 143 -11.87 -6.62 -13.03
CA GLY A 143 -11.37 -7.54 -12.00
C GLY A 143 -12.38 -7.93 -10.92
N GLU A 144 -13.64 -7.56 -11.00
CA GLU A 144 -14.68 -8.01 -10.07
C GLU A 144 -14.80 -9.54 -9.95
N HIS A 145 -14.39 -10.26 -11.00
CA HIS A 145 -14.34 -11.72 -11.02
C HIS A 145 -13.05 -12.32 -10.41
N LYS A 146 -12.11 -11.47 -9.96
CA LYS A 146 -10.83 -11.87 -9.37
C LYS A 146 -10.89 -12.00 -7.85
N GLN A 147 -11.96 -12.59 -7.33
CA GLN A 147 -12.18 -12.90 -5.91
C GLN A 147 -12.04 -11.65 -5.00
N PRO A 148 -12.87 -10.60 -5.15
CA PRO A 148 -12.84 -9.44 -4.28
C PRO A 148 -12.95 -9.82 -2.81
N GLY A 149 -12.05 -9.26 -1.99
CA GLY A 149 -12.03 -9.51 -0.55
C GLY A 149 -11.36 -10.81 -0.12
N GLU A 150 -10.83 -11.61 -1.05
CA GLU A 150 -10.16 -12.84 -0.71
C GLU A 150 -8.68 -12.85 -1.15
N PHE A 151 -7.81 -13.42 -0.31
CA PHE A 151 -6.44 -13.69 -0.71
C PHE A 151 -6.42 -14.72 -1.82
N ARG A 152 -5.52 -14.51 -2.77
CA ARG A 152 -5.40 -15.35 -3.95
C ARG A 152 -5.10 -16.81 -3.62
N THR A 153 -5.74 -17.68 -4.35
CA THR A 153 -5.54 -19.13 -4.31
C THR A 153 -4.83 -19.65 -5.57
N SER A 154 -4.33 -18.73 -6.40
CA SER A 154 -3.55 -19.03 -7.60
C SER A 154 -2.35 -18.09 -7.71
N GLN A 155 -1.43 -18.42 -8.61
CA GLN A 155 -0.25 -17.59 -8.85
C GLN A 155 -0.64 -16.36 -9.66
N ASN A 156 -0.17 -15.19 -9.19
CA ASN A 156 -0.19 -13.92 -9.92
C ASN A 156 1.26 -13.49 -10.26
N TRP A 157 1.40 -12.40 -10.98
CA TRP A 157 2.68 -11.83 -11.36
C TRP A 157 2.57 -10.30 -11.51
N ILE A 158 3.70 -9.63 -11.53
CA ILE A 158 3.82 -8.18 -11.72
C ILE A 158 4.61 -7.93 -13.01
N GLY A 159 4.08 -7.07 -13.88
CA GLY A 159 4.65 -6.77 -15.19
C GLY A 159 4.55 -7.94 -16.17
N GLY A 160 4.72 -7.64 -17.46
CA GLY A 160 4.57 -8.64 -18.50
C GLY A 160 3.13 -9.09 -18.74
N SER A 161 2.95 -9.98 -19.70
CA SER A 161 1.64 -10.52 -20.11
C SER A 161 1.32 -11.88 -19.49
N ASN A 162 2.32 -12.58 -18.97
CA ASN A 162 2.20 -13.91 -18.38
C ASN A 162 3.40 -14.23 -17.45
N LEU A 163 3.40 -15.39 -16.81
CA LEU A 163 4.45 -15.82 -15.88
C LEU A 163 5.86 -15.94 -16.51
N SER A 164 5.97 -16.14 -17.83
CA SER A 164 7.27 -16.32 -18.47
C SER A 164 7.99 -15.01 -18.78
N ASP A 165 7.26 -13.91 -18.94
CA ASP A 165 7.78 -12.56 -19.19
C ASP A 165 7.55 -11.60 -18.01
N ALA A 166 7.11 -12.12 -16.88
CA ALA A 166 6.88 -11.35 -15.68
C ALA A 166 8.14 -10.66 -15.15
N THR A 167 8.02 -9.41 -14.77
CA THR A 167 9.10 -8.66 -14.10
C THR A 167 9.36 -9.20 -12.69
N PHE A 168 8.30 -9.58 -11.99
CA PHE A 168 8.38 -10.16 -10.65
C PHE A 168 7.27 -11.19 -10.44
N ILE A 169 7.62 -12.32 -9.83
CA ILE A 169 6.65 -13.35 -9.44
C ILE A 169 6.65 -13.44 -7.92
N PRO A 170 5.54 -12.99 -7.28
CA PRO A 170 5.35 -13.03 -5.83
C PRO A 170 5.39 -14.46 -5.26
N PRO A 171 5.38 -14.62 -3.91
CA PRO A 171 5.41 -15.94 -3.29
C PRO A 171 4.27 -16.84 -3.77
N HIS A 172 4.46 -18.15 -3.64
CA HIS A 172 3.41 -19.11 -3.96
C HIS A 172 2.16 -18.85 -3.11
N HIS A 173 0.99 -19.02 -3.70
CA HIS A 173 -0.28 -18.69 -3.02
C HIS A 173 -0.48 -19.41 -1.69
N ASP A 174 0.04 -20.61 -1.50
CA ASP A 174 -0.03 -21.34 -0.22
C ASP A 174 0.63 -20.60 0.94
N GLY A 175 1.67 -19.79 0.68
CA GLY A 175 2.38 -19.01 1.69
C GLY A 175 1.74 -17.66 2.02
N VAL A 176 0.75 -17.21 1.24
CA VAL A 176 0.20 -15.84 1.36
C VAL A 176 -0.44 -15.61 2.74
N ALA A 177 -1.23 -16.55 3.22
CA ALA A 177 -1.93 -16.41 4.51
C ALA A 177 -0.94 -16.30 5.69
N GLU A 178 0.14 -17.09 5.67
CA GLU A 178 1.18 -17.05 6.69
C GLU A 178 1.95 -15.73 6.67
N LEU A 179 2.39 -15.28 5.48
CA LEU A 179 3.11 -14.02 5.30
C LEU A 179 2.26 -12.80 5.69
N MET A 180 0.98 -12.79 5.33
CA MET A 180 0.05 -11.74 5.75
C MET A 180 -0.26 -11.79 7.24
N GLY A 181 -0.25 -12.97 7.85
CA GLY A 181 -0.37 -13.15 9.29
C GLY A 181 0.86 -12.61 10.05
N ASP A 182 2.06 -12.81 9.52
CA ASP A 182 3.30 -12.21 10.06
C ASP A 182 3.26 -10.68 9.95
N LEU A 183 2.84 -10.16 8.81
CA LEU A 183 2.72 -8.73 8.58
C LEU A 183 1.70 -8.07 9.53
N GLU A 184 0.55 -8.72 9.77
CA GLU A 184 -0.43 -8.24 10.75
C GLU A 184 0.15 -8.22 12.17
N LYS A 185 0.86 -9.26 12.57
CA LYS A 185 1.57 -9.28 13.87
C LYS A 185 2.59 -8.14 13.96
N PHE A 186 3.32 -7.87 12.90
CA PHE A 186 4.29 -6.77 12.85
C PHE A 186 3.64 -5.41 13.11
N TRP A 187 2.44 -5.16 12.60
CA TRP A 187 1.74 -3.89 12.87
C TRP A 187 1.46 -3.66 14.35
N HIS A 188 1.16 -4.72 15.10
CA HIS A 188 0.71 -4.66 16.50
C HIS A 188 1.75 -5.12 17.52
N ASN A 189 2.95 -5.48 17.08
CA ASN A 189 3.97 -5.97 18.01
C ASN A 189 4.57 -4.79 18.80
N GLU A 190 4.14 -4.65 20.05
CA GLU A 190 4.65 -3.65 21.00
C GLU A 190 5.94 -4.09 21.71
N GLU A 191 6.34 -5.36 21.58
CA GLU A 191 7.57 -5.88 22.19
C GLU A 191 8.83 -5.46 21.42
N ILE A 192 8.69 -4.97 20.19
CA ILE A 192 9.79 -4.55 19.32
C ILE A 192 9.87 -3.03 19.20
N ALA A 193 11.07 -2.47 19.38
CA ALA A 193 11.33 -1.04 19.29
C ALA A 193 11.59 -0.61 17.83
N VAL A 194 10.53 -0.55 16.99
CA VAL A 194 10.61 -0.07 15.61
C VAL A 194 9.81 1.23 15.45
N PRO A 195 10.43 2.34 15.04
CA PRO A 195 9.72 3.59 14.78
C PRO A 195 8.60 3.42 13.76
N HIS A 196 7.46 4.05 14.00
CA HIS A 196 6.24 3.86 13.19
C HIS A 196 6.44 4.14 11.70
N LEU A 197 7.19 5.19 11.31
CA LEU A 197 7.43 5.47 9.90
C LEU A 197 8.28 4.38 9.23
N VAL A 198 9.27 3.83 9.94
CA VAL A 198 10.06 2.69 9.46
C VAL A 198 9.18 1.44 9.36
N ARG A 199 8.30 1.22 10.34
CA ARG A 199 7.35 0.11 10.32
C ARG A 199 6.37 0.23 9.15
N ALA A 200 5.87 1.44 8.87
CA ALA A 200 5.01 1.70 7.70
C ALA A 200 5.76 1.43 6.38
N ALA A 201 7.01 1.87 6.25
CA ALA A 201 7.85 1.63 5.07
C ALA A 201 8.07 0.14 4.82
N ILE A 202 8.46 -0.61 5.85
CA ILE A 202 8.66 -2.07 5.77
C ILE A 202 7.35 -2.77 5.44
N SER A 203 6.24 -2.34 6.05
CA SER A 203 4.91 -2.93 5.82
C SER A 203 4.46 -2.75 4.39
N HIS A 204 4.63 -1.56 3.82
CA HIS A 204 4.28 -1.31 2.42
C HIS A 204 5.12 -2.17 1.47
N TYR A 205 6.46 -2.21 1.65
CA TYR A 205 7.34 -3.07 0.88
C TYR A 205 6.92 -4.55 0.96
N GLN A 206 6.68 -5.05 2.16
CA GLN A 206 6.33 -6.46 2.38
C GLN A 206 4.97 -6.80 1.74
N PHE A 207 3.97 -5.93 1.88
CA PHE A 207 2.67 -6.09 1.24
C PHE A 207 2.79 -6.14 -0.28
N GLU A 208 3.52 -5.19 -0.89
CA GLU A 208 3.77 -5.17 -2.35
C GLU A 208 4.59 -6.37 -2.83
N THR A 209 5.39 -6.98 -1.96
CA THR A 209 6.16 -8.18 -2.27
C THR A 209 5.31 -9.46 -2.16
N ILE A 210 4.47 -9.56 -1.14
CA ILE A 210 3.52 -10.68 -0.98
C ILE A 210 2.47 -10.65 -2.09
N HIS A 211 1.98 -9.47 -2.45
CA HIS A 211 0.98 -9.25 -3.49
C HIS A 211 -0.24 -10.16 -3.31
N PRO A 212 -0.97 -10.03 -2.17
CA PRO A 212 -1.86 -11.07 -1.66
C PRO A 212 -3.16 -11.26 -2.44
N PHE A 213 -3.57 -10.31 -3.28
CA PHE A 213 -4.80 -10.40 -4.07
C PHE A 213 -4.50 -10.72 -5.54
N LEU A 214 -5.51 -11.14 -6.30
CA LEU A 214 -5.36 -11.34 -7.75
C LEU A 214 -5.27 -10.04 -8.54
N ASP A 215 -5.82 -8.94 -8.00
CA ASP A 215 -5.79 -7.58 -8.56
C ASP A 215 -5.91 -6.56 -7.43
N GLY A 216 -5.72 -5.25 -7.72
CA GLY A 216 -5.90 -4.17 -6.74
C GLY A 216 -4.85 -4.07 -5.63
N ASN A 217 -3.77 -4.84 -5.68
CA ASN A 217 -2.73 -4.85 -4.64
C ASN A 217 -2.08 -3.48 -4.46
N GLY A 218 -1.64 -2.84 -5.54
CA GLY A 218 -0.99 -1.53 -5.45
C GLY A 218 -1.89 -0.47 -4.79
N ARG A 219 -3.19 -0.45 -5.09
CA ARG A 219 -4.15 0.46 -4.46
C ARG A 219 -4.30 0.17 -2.96
N ILE A 220 -4.44 -1.10 -2.57
CA ILE A 220 -4.51 -1.51 -1.16
C ILE A 220 -3.18 -1.27 -0.43
N GLY A 221 -2.04 -1.54 -1.05
CA GLY A 221 -0.71 -1.29 -0.48
C GLY A 221 -0.48 0.20 -0.17
N ARG A 222 -0.88 1.09 -1.09
CA ARG A 222 -0.81 2.55 -0.84
C ARG A 222 -1.81 2.99 0.22
N LEU A 223 -3.00 2.40 0.24
CA LEU A 223 -4.00 2.68 1.28
C LEU A 223 -3.61 2.15 2.66
N LEU A 224 -2.83 1.10 2.74
CA LEU A 224 -2.30 0.58 4.01
C LEU A 224 -1.53 1.66 4.79
N ILE A 225 -0.84 2.58 4.11
CA ILE A 225 -0.03 3.63 4.75
C ILE A 225 -0.89 4.56 5.61
N PRO A 226 -1.88 5.29 5.08
CA PRO A 226 -2.74 6.14 5.91
C PRO A 226 -3.56 5.35 6.94
N LEU A 227 -4.01 4.14 6.63
CA LEU A 227 -4.70 3.29 7.60
C LEU A 227 -3.80 2.95 8.79
N TYR A 228 -2.52 2.63 8.54
CA TYR A 228 -1.55 2.38 9.59
C TYR A 228 -1.33 3.63 10.46
N LEU A 229 -1.12 4.79 9.85
CA LEU A 229 -0.87 6.04 10.58
C LEU A 229 -2.06 6.46 11.45
N VAL A 230 -3.29 6.31 10.94
CA VAL A 230 -4.51 6.61 11.71
C VAL A 230 -4.71 5.59 12.83
N SER A 231 -4.54 4.30 12.56
CA SER A 231 -4.77 3.24 13.55
C SER A 231 -3.80 3.30 14.75
N HIS A 232 -2.63 3.90 14.56
CA HIS A 232 -1.62 4.10 15.62
C HIS A 232 -1.60 5.53 16.19
N GLY A 233 -2.61 6.35 15.87
CA GLY A 233 -2.77 7.70 16.44
C GLY A 233 -1.72 8.72 15.96
N LEU A 234 -0.98 8.43 14.89
CA LEU A 234 -0.01 9.37 14.30
C LEU A 234 -0.71 10.45 13.46
N LEU A 235 -1.89 10.13 12.97
CA LEU A 235 -2.81 11.05 12.31
C LEU A 235 -4.20 10.91 12.95
N ALA A 236 -4.81 12.03 13.35
CA ALA A 236 -6.18 12.07 13.83
C ALA A 236 -7.20 11.90 12.68
N LYS A 237 -6.82 12.34 11.49
CA LYS A 237 -7.60 12.26 10.25
C LYS A 237 -6.69 11.74 9.12
N PRO A 238 -7.22 11.07 8.09
CA PRO A 238 -6.44 10.57 6.95
C PRO A 238 -6.03 11.73 6.04
N SER A 239 -5.04 12.52 6.46
CA SER A 239 -4.57 13.73 5.79
C SER A 239 -3.29 13.54 4.98
N LEU A 240 -2.60 12.39 5.11
CA LEU A 240 -1.38 12.07 4.36
C LEU A 240 -1.65 10.94 3.38
N TYR A 241 -1.36 11.22 2.12
CA TYR A 241 -1.40 10.26 1.02
C TYR A 241 -0.14 10.39 0.17
N LEU A 242 0.49 9.27 -0.15
CA LEU A 242 1.78 9.25 -0.83
C LEU A 242 1.68 8.97 -2.34
N SER A 243 0.49 8.72 -2.88
CA SER A 243 0.36 8.37 -4.30
C SER A 243 0.82 9.47 -5.25
N ASP A 244 0.64 10.75 -4.91
CA ASP A 244 1.15 11.86 -5.71
C ASP A 244 2.70 11.88 -5.76
N PHE A 245 3.34 11.57 -4.65
CA PHE A 245 4.80 11.41 -4.60
C PHE A 245 5.26 10.19 -5.39
N PHE A 246 4.60 9.05 -5.22
CA PHE A 246 4.96 7.82 -5.95
C PHE A 246 4.72 7.96 -7.46
N GLU A 247 3.65 8.62 -7.89
CA GLU A 247 3.38 8.86 -9.30
C GLU A 247 4.43 9.78 -9.94
N ARG A 248 4.79 10.88 -9.29
CA ARG A 248 5.85 11.79 -9.77
C ARG A 248 7.21 11.14 -9.83
N ASN A 249 7.47 10.17 -8.95
CA ASN A 249 8.73 9.43 -8.84
C ASN A 249 8.56 7.96 -9.23
N ARG A 250 7.66 7.66 -10.17
CA ARG A 250 7.19 6.31 -10.47
C ARG A 250 8.32 5.31 -10.78
N ALA A 251 9.29 5.71 -11.58
CA ALA A 251 10.43 4.87 -11.91
C ALA A 251 11.26 4.55 -10.65
N SER A 252 11.58 5.57 -9.84
CA SER A 252 12.35 5.39 -8.59
C SER A 252 11.56 4.58 -7.55
N TYR A 253 10.25 4.72 -7.49
CA TYR A 253 9.38 3.94 -6.60
C TYR A 253 9.44 2.44 -6.91
N TYR A 254 9.26 2.05 -8.17
CA TYR A 254 9.35 0.65 -8.57
C TYR A 254 10.77 0.11 -8.49
N ASP A 255 11.77 0.93 -8.83
CA ASP A 255 13.19 0.55 -8.69
C ASP A 255 13.55 0.31 -7.22
N ALA A 256 13.16 1.18 -6.30
CA ALA A 256 13.42 1.02 -4.88
C ALA A 256 12.80 -0.27 -4.30
N LEU A 257 11.56 -0.60 -4.66
CA LEU A 257 10.94 -1.88 -4.30
C LEU A 257 11.71 -3.07 -4.89
N MET A 258 12.14 -2.98 -6.14
CA MET A 258 12.88 -4.04 -6.83
C MET A 258 14.27 -4.24 -6.24
N GLN A 259 14.98 -3.17 -5.87
CA GLN A 259 16.30 -3.24 -5.24
C GLN A 259 16.27 -4.07 -3.96
N VAL A 260 15.24 -3.94 -3.14
CA VAL A 260 15.11 -4.81 -1.95
C VAL A 260 14.98 -6.29 -2.35
N ARG A 261 14.19 -6.61 -3.37
CA ARG A 261 13.95 -8.00 -3.83
C ARG A 261 15.18 -8.65 -4.47
N VAL A 262 16.00 -7.86 -5.15
CA VAL A 262 17.18 -8.35 -5.91
C VAL A 262 18.45 -8.31 -5.08
N SER A 263 18.69 -7.21 -4.35
CA SER A 263 19.95 -6.97 -3.62
C SER A 263 19.82 -6.98 -2.11
N SER A 264 18.57 -7.07 -1.59
CA SER A 264 18.25 -6.94 -0.16
C SER A 264 18.55 -5.54 0.40
N ASP A 265 18.60 -4.51 -0.45
CA ASP A 265 18.88 -3.13 -0.04
C ASP A 265 17.63 -2.45 0.54
N LEU A 266 17.33 -2.80 1.82
CA LEU A 266 16.24 -2.19 2.55
C LEU A 266 16.53 -0.73 2.94
N ILE A 267 17.80 -0.36 3.07
CA ILE A 267 18.23 1.01 3.37
C ILE A 267 17.80 1.96 2.27
N HIS A 268 18.03 1.59 1.02
CA HIS A 268 17.60 2.39 -0.14
C HIS A 268 16.09 2.62 -0.13
N TRP A 269 15.30 1.57 0.11
CA TRP A 269 13.84 1.68 0.21
C TRP A 269 13.39 2.60 1.35
N VAL A 270 13.91 2.40 2.56
CA VAL A 270 13.51 3.20 3.74
C VAL A 270 13.89 4.67 3.58
N ARG A 271 15.00 4.98 2.90
CA ARG A 271 15.38 6.36 2.57
C ARG A 271 14.48 6.99 1.52
N PHE A 272 14.01 6.19 0.55
CA PHE A 272 13.10 6.65 -0.49
C PHE A 272 11.70 6.95 0.06
N PHE A 273 11.20 6.07 0.94
CA PHE A 273 9.87 6.17 1.56
C PHE A 273 9.79 7.35 2.54
#